data_ff872fbca489123251fd36bc4ebc871b
#
_entry.id   ff872fbca489123251fd36bc4ebc871b
#
_cell.length_a   1.000
_cell.length_b   1.000
_cell.length_c   1.000
_cell.angle_alpha   90.00
_cell.angle_beta   90.00
_cell.angle_gamma   90.00
#
_symmetry.space_group_name_H-M   'P 1'
#
loop_
_entity.id
_entity.type
_entity.pdbx_description
1 polymer ?
#
loop_
_entity_poly.entity_id
_entity_poly.type
_entity_poly.pdbx_seq_one_letter_code
_entity_poly.pdbx_strand_id
1 'polypeptide(L)'
;PGGEPIRLLNESVLNGTILMILVTCTMASFSAQKGAHNIAMEESTDVEEPDRNEVEILIPVSNQANVEELVNLGLSLKPKRAKNGLHALTVVDDKGSDGTSAKRSKRLLQLAVETAAATDTRLQELLRYDLSPANAISGVIRECGITDVILGLHERKDISSGFLGRVAEGTIADNSTNVFIYKPAQPLSTVKRHLVVLPPQAEK
;
A
#
# COMPACT_ATOMS: atom_id res chain seq x y z
N PRO A 1 -6.31 51.60 58.99
CA PRO A 1 -7.27 50.61 58.54
C PRO A 1 -6.52 49.61 57.65
N GLY A 2 -6.06 48.52 58.31
CA GLY A 2 -5.32 47.45 57.69
C GLY A 2 -6.31 46.44 57.12
N GLY A 3 -6.42 46.35 55.84
CA GLY A 3 -7.14 45.27 55.18
C GLY A 3 -6.30 43.99 55.26
N GLU A 4 -6.73 43.06 56.09
CA GLU A 4 -6.16 41.71 56.04
C GLU A 4 -6.43 41.09 54.67
N PRO A 5 -5.47 40.42 54.06
CA PRO A 5 -5.70 39.72 52.80
C PRO A 5 -6.72 38.60 53.04
N ILE A 6 -7.89 38.71 52.41
CA ILE A 6 -8.90 37.68 52.42
C ILE A 6 -8.29 36.46 51.71
N ARG A 7 -7.89 35.44 52.47
CA ARG A 7 -7.54 34.12 51.90
C ARG A 7 -8.81 33.48 51.40
N LEU A 8 -9.15 33.75 50.15
CA LEU A 8 -10.31 33.21 49.46
C LEU A 8 -10.27 31.69 49.31
N LEU A 9 -9.12 31.09 49.46
CA LEU A 9 -8.91 29.63 49.35
C LEU A 9 -8.25 29.10 50.61
N ASN A 10 -8.89 28.20 51.29
CA ASN A 10 -8.36 27.45 52.42
C ASN A 10 -7.29 26.47 51.90
N GLU A 11 -6.16 26.27 52.63
CA GLU A 11 -5.11 25.29 52.26
C GLU A 11 -5.65 23.91 52.00
N SER A 12 -6.70 23.49 52.72
CA SER A 12 -7.36 22.20 52.52
C SER A 12 -8.04 22.11 51.15
N VAL A 13 -8.59 23.23 50.64
CA VAL A 13 -9.24 23.27 49.29
C VAL A 13 -8.14 23.22 48.23
N LEU A 14 -7.04 23.94 48.42
CA LEU A 14 -5.94 23.92 47.47
C LEU A 14 -5.32 22.51 47.36
N ASN A 15 -5.03 21.87 48.48
CA ASN A 15 -4.47 20.53 48.53
C ASN A 15 -5.46 19.49 47.94
N GLY A 16 -6.75 19.62 48.19
CA GLY A 16 -7.78 18.76 47.59
C GLY A 16 -7.86 18.92 46.07
N THR A 17 -7.77 20.15 45.58
CA THR A 17 -7.78 20.42 44.13
C THR A 17 -6.54 19.85 43.43
N ILE A 18 -5.33 20.01 44.00
CA ILE A 18 -4.11 19.44 43.48
C ILE A 18 -4.22 17.91 43.41
N LEU A 19 -4.70 17.29 44.49
CA LEU A 19 -4.85 15.83 44.54
C LEU A 19 -5.88 15.32 43.53
N MET A 20 -6.98 16.05 43.33
CA MET A 20 -8.00 15.73 42.32
C MET A 20 -7.41 15.82 40.89
N ILE A 21 -6.65 16.87 40.57
CA ILE A 21 -5.97 17.03 39.28
C ILE A 21 -4.99 15.89 39.05
N LEU A 22 -4.19 15.51 40.06
CA LEU A 22 -3.22 14.45 39.97
C LEU A 22 -3.88 13.08 39.65
N VAL A 23 -4.98 12.79 40.36
CA VAL A 23 -5.74 11.54 40.12
C VAL A 23 -6.39 11.54 38.75
N THR A 24 -7.03 12.62 38.36
CA THR A 24 -7.70 12.70 37.03
C THR A 24 -6.69 12.62 35.86
N CYS A 25 -5.55 13.31 35.97
CA CYS A 25 -4.49 13.23 34.96
C CYS A 25 -3.91 11.81 34.86
N THR A 26 -3.71 11.13 36.00
CA THR A 26 -3.20 9.76 36.02
C THR A 26 -4.20 8.81 35.38
N MET A 27 -5.49 8.90 35.76
CA MET A 27 -6.54 8.06 35.17
C MET A 27 -6.72 8.33 33.67
N ALA A 28 -6.68 9.59 33.25
CA ALA A 28 -6.75 9.97 31.84
C ALA A 28 -5.56 9.38 31.04
N SER A 29 -4.37 9.44 31.60
CA SER A 29 -3.15 8.88 30.99
C SER A 29 -3.24 7.35 30.80
N PHE A 30 -3.71 6.63 31.81
CA PHE A 30 -3.94 5.18 31.72
C PHE A 30 -5.04 4.82 30.72
N SER A 31 -6.13 5.60 30.68
CA SER A 31 -7.23 5.37 29.74
C SER A 31 -6.79 5.64 28.30
N ALA A 32 -6.00 6.70 28.07
CA ALA A 32 -5.46 7.03 26.76
C ALA A 32 -4.46 5.96 26.28
N GLN A 33 -3.57 5.47 27.15
CA GLN A 33 -2.65 4.39 26.82
C GLN A 33 -3.39 3.07 26.50
N LYS A 34 -4.43 2.75 27.27
CA LYS A 34 -5.24 1.55 27.01
C LYS A 34 -6.05 1.66 25.72
N GLY A 35 -6.57 2.86 25.42
CA GLY A 35 -7.23 3.15 24.15
C GLY A 35 -6.29 3.07 22.96
N ALA A 36 -5.12 3.68 23.06
CA ALA A 36 -4.09 3.61 22.03
C ALA A 36 -3.55 2.18 21.83
N HIS A 37 -3.40 1.42 22.91
CA HIS A 37 -2.98 0.01 22.84
C HIS A 37 -4.07 -0.87 22.22
N ASN A 38 -5.34 -0.63 22.51
CA ASN A 38 -6.43 -1.37 21.89
C ASN A 38 -6.58 -1.03 20.40
N ILE A 39 -6.42 0.23 20.00
CA ILE A 39 -6.41 0.62 18.58
C ILE A 39 -5.20 0.01 17.88
N ALA A 40 -4.02 0.06 18.49
CA ALA A 40 -2.82 -0.60 17.96
C ALA A 40 -2.93 -2.13 17.93
N MET A 41 -3.67 -2.73 18.87
CA MET A 41 -3.98 -4.17 18.82
C MET A 41 -5.09 -4.49 17.82
N GLU A 42 -6.08 -3.64 17.63
CA GLU A 42 -7.09 -3.83 16.58
C GLU A 42 -6.48 -3.66 15.18
N GLU A 43 -5.58 -2.69 15.00
CA GLU A 43 -4.72 -2.62 13.81
C GLU A 43 -3.69 -3.78 13.74
N SER A 44 -3.25 -4.33 14.88
CA SER A 44 -2.32 -5.46 14.93
C SER A 44 -3.02 -6.83 14.97
N THR A 45 -4.31 -6.88 15.28
CA THR A 45 -5.09 -8.14 15.22
C THR A 45 -5.67 -8.36 13.82
N ASP A 46 -5.69 -7.33 12.98
CA ASP A 46 -5.79 -7.47 11.53
C ASP A 46 -4.42 -7.74 10.86
N VAL A 47 -3.32 -7.64 11.58
CA VAL A 47 -2.06 -8.31 11.28
C VAL A 47 -2.14 -9.69 11.98
N GLU A 48 -2.97 -10.60 11.44
CA GLU A 48 -2.64 -12.01 11.46
C GLU A 48 -1.14 -12.09 11.15
N GLU A 49 -0.33 -12.75 12.00
CA GLU A 49 1.05 -13.10 11.62
C GLU A 49 0.97 -13.54 10.15
N PRO A 50 1.76 -12.93 9.24
CA PRO A 50 1.63 -13.28 7.84
C PRO A 50 1.86 -14.77 7.77
N ASP A 51 0.77 -15.53 7.64
CA ASP A 51 0.87 -16.92 7.26
C ASP A 51 1.71 -16.84 5.99
N ARG A 52 2.94 -17.37 6.04
CA ARG A 52 3.92 -17.29 4.94
C ARG A 52 3.39 -17.82 3.60
N ASN A 53 2.12 -18.16 3.57
CA ASN A 53 1.33 -18.60 2.43
C ASN A 53 0.32 -17.56 1.93
N GLU A 54 0.20 -16.37 2.51
CA GLU A 54 -0.67 -15.33 1.96
C GLU A 54 -0.02 -14.70 0.73
N VAL A 55 -0.76 -14.74 -0.36
CA VAL A 55 -0.34 -14.16 -1.64
C VAL A 55 -0.61 -12.65 -1.58
N GLU A 56 0.47 -11.85 -1.56
CA GLU A 56 0.44 -10.40 -1.61
C GLU A 56 0.87 -9.93 -3.01
N ILE A 57 -0.05 -9.35 -3.75
CA ILE A 57 0.13 -8.97 -5.16
C ILE A 57 0.32 -7.47 -5.28
N LEU A 58 1.41 -7.04 -5.90
CA LEU A 58 1.69 -5.65 -6.23
C LEU A 58 1.46 -5.38 -7.72
N ILE A 59 0.70 -4.33 -8.02
CA ILE A 59 0.40 -3.88 -9.38
C ILE A 59 0.91 -2.46 -9.57
N PRO A 60 2.13 -2.24 -10.09
CA PRO A 60 2.59 -0.93 -10.49
C PRO A 60 1.79 -0.42 -11.69
N VAL A 61 1.13 0.73 -11.52
CA VAL A 61 0.28 1.36 -12.54
C VAL A 61 0.88 2.69 -12.98
N SER A 62 1.10 2.86 -14.28
CA SER A 62 1.68 4.05 -14.88
C SER A 62 0.89 4.58 -16.08
N ASN A 63 0.03 3.75 -16.67
CA ASN A 63 -0.77 4.10 -17.82
C ASN A 63 -2.24 3.72 -17.60
N GLN A 64 -3.11 4.71 -17.82
CA GLN A 64 -4.55 4.56 -17.63
C GLN A 64 -5.16 3.44 -18.50
N ALA A 65 -4.66 3.24 -19.72
CA ALA A 65 -5.20 2.26 -20.65
C ALA A 65 -5.05 0.80 -20.17
N ASN A 66 -4.10 0.53 -19.26
CA ASN A 66 -3.77 -0.83 -18.83
C ASN A 66 -4.20 -1.13 -17.38
N VAL A 67 -4.68 -0.12 -16.63
CA VAL A 67 -5.01 -0.27 -15.21
C VAL A 67 -6.06 -1.34 -14.99
N GLU A 68 -7.17 -1.26 -15.72
CA GLU A 68 -8.29 -2.19 -15.57
C GLU A 68 -7.86 -3.64 -15.83
N GLU A 69 -7.11 -3.88 -16.90
CA GLU A 69 -6.67 -5.22 -17.27
C GLU A 69 -5.63 -5.79 -16.29
N LEU A 70 -4.72 -4.95 -15.77
CA LEU A 70 -3.76 -5.37 -14.77
C LEU A 70 -4.43 -5.71 -13.44
N VAL A 71 -5.41 -4.90 -13.02
CA VAL A 71 -6.20 -5.17 -11.81
C VAL A 71 -7.05 -6.43 -11.98
N ASN A 72 -7.69 -6.62 -13.13
CA ASN A 72 -8.47 -7.83 -13.42
C ASN A 72 -7.58 -9.09 -13.42
N LEU A 73 -6.34 -9.00 -13.90
CA LEU A 73 -5.38 -10.09 -13.79
C LEU A 73 -5.02 -10.36 -12.32
N GLY A 74 -4.74 -9.32 -11.53
CA GLY A 74 -4.46 -9.45 -10.09
C GLY A 74 -5.62 -10.10 -9.33
N LEU A 75 -6.86 -9.67 -9.62
CA LEU A 75 -8.08 -10.27 -9.07
C LEU A 75 -8.23 -11.76 -9.44
N SER A 76 -7.81 -12.14 -10.64
CA SER A 76 -7.87 -13.52 -11.11
C SER A 76 -6.80 -14.41 -10.45
N LEU A 77 -5.65 -13.86 -10.11
CA LEU A 77 -4.54 -14.57 -9.44
C LEU A 77 -4.72 -14.63 -7.93
N LYS A 78 -5.44 -13.66 -7.36
CA LYS A 78 -5.68 -13.59 -5.92
C LYS A 78 -6.49 -14.79 -5.42
N PRO A 79 -6.06 -15.46 -4.34
CA PRO A 79 -6.83 -16.51 -3.70
C PRO A 79 -8.18 -16.00 -3.20
N LYS A 80 -9.27 -16.74 -3.45
CA LYS A 80 -10.63 -16.33 -3.06
C LYS A 80 -10.83 -16.13 -1.57
N ARG A 81 -9.98 -16.72 -0.73
CA ARG A 81 -10.06 -16.63 0.73
C ARG A 81 -9.29 -15.44 1.29
N ALA A 82 -8.34 -14.87 0.57
CA ALA A 82 -7.59 -13.72 1.01
C ALA A 82 -8.46 -12.46 0.92
N LYS A 83 -8.78 -11.84 2.06
CA LYS A 83 -9.57 -10.58 2.10
C LYS A 83 -8.77 -9.40 1.60
N ASN A 84 -7.51 -9.33 1.94
CA ASN A 84 -6.52 -8.33 1.53
C ASN A 84 -5.57 -8.96 0.50
N GLY A 85 -4.46 -8.35 0.21
CA GLY A 85 -3.42 -8.93 -0.64
C GLY A 85 -3.37 -8.37 -2.06
N LEU A 86 -4.05 -7.26 -2.33
CA LEU A 86 -3.95 -6.56 -3.61
C LEU A 86 -3.55 -5.10 -3.39
N HIS A 87 -2.42 -4.71 -3.99
CA HIS A 87 -1.82 -3.39 -3.86
C HIS A 87 -1.64 -2.75 -5.23
N ALA A 88 -2.08 -1.51 -5.40
CA ALA A 88 -1.74 -0.71 -6.57
C ALA A 88 -0.71 0.34 -6.21
N LEU A 89 0.35 0.44 -6.99
CA LEU A 89 1.43 1.39 -6.78
C LEU A 89 1.55 2.35 -7.95
N THR A 90 1.57 3.65 -7.66
CA THR A 90 2.09 4.66 -8.60
C THR A 90 3.33 5.32 -8.05
N VAL A 91 4.28 5.57 -8.95
CA VAL A 91 5.52 6.28 -8.64
C VAL A 91 5.50 7.63 -9.32
N VAL A 92 5.69 8.68 -8.54
CA VAL A 92 5.77 10.07 -9.00
C VAL A 92 7.24 10.46 -9.08
N ASP A 93 7.69 10.88 -10.27
CA ASP A 93 9.02 11.46 -10.44
C ASP A 93 9.00 12.90 -9.87
N ASP A 94 9.85 13.16 -8.89
CA ASP A 94 9.95 14.46 -8.18
C ASP A 94 10.53 15.59 -9.06
N LYS A 95 11.00 15.26 -10.27
CA LYS A 95 11.55 16.24 -11.22
C LYS A 95 10.52 17.20 -11.82
N GLY A 96 9.24 16.91 -11.67
CA GLY A 96 8.15 17.73 -12.18
C GLY A 96 7.42 18.46 -11.05
N SER A 97 7.81 19.70 -10.75
CA SER A 97 7.19 20.56 -9.74
C SER A 97 5.74 20.98 -10.01
N ASP A 98 5.13 20.49 -11.09
CA ASP A 98 3.78 20.84 -11.50
C ASP A 98 2.74 19.89 -10.94
N GLY A 99 2.39 19.82 -9.76
CA GLY A 99 1.26 19.07 -9.19
C GLY A 99 0.33 18.22 -10.11
N THR A 100 0.55 18.28 -11.43
CA THR A 100 -0.11 17.51 -12.48
C THR A 100 0.25 16.03 -12.47
N SER A 101 1.51 15.68 -12.17
CA SER A 101 1.95 14.29 -12.08
C SER A 101 1.30 13.58 -10.88
N ALA A 102 1.24 14.25 -9.72
CA ALA A 102 0.58 13.72 -8.53
C ALA A 102 -0.94 13.57 -8.73
N LYS A 103 -1.59 14.52 -9.43
CA LYS A 103 -3.03 14.41 -9.78
C LYS A 103 -3.29 13.24 -10.72
N ARG A 104 -2.41 13.03 -11.72
CA ARG A 104 -2.50 11.90 -12.64
C ARG A 104 -2.34 10.57 -11.88
N SER A 105 -1.36 10.48 -11.00
CA SER A 105 -1.10 9.29 -10.18
C SER A 105 -2.28 8.94 -9.30
N LYS A 106 -2.87 9.93 -8.61
CA LYS A 106 -4.10 9.72 -7.82
C LYS A 106 -5.26 9.21 -8.65
N ARG A 107 -5.43 9.74 -9.88
CA ARG A 107 -6.49 9.28 -10.78
C ARG A 107 -6.27 7.83 -11.24
N LEU A 108 -5.03 7.40 -11.45
CA LEU A 108 -4.70 6.01 -11.77
C LEU A 108 -5.02 5.07 -10.60
N LEU A 109 -4.67 5.46 -9.38
CA LEU A 109 -5.00 4.69 -8.17
C LEU A 109 -6.52 4.60 -7.97
N GLN A 110 -7.22 5.72 -8.12
CA GLN A 110 -8.67 5.73 -8.01
C GLN A 110 -9.33 4.77 -9.02
N LEU A 111 -8.88 4.75 -10.27
CA LEU A 111 -9.37 3.82 -11.28
C LEU A 111 -9.09 2.36 -10.89
N ALA A 112 -7.91 2.08 -10.32
CA ALA A 112 -7.58 0.74 -9.84
C ALA A 112 -8.51 0.30 -8.69
N VAL A 113 -8.80 1.19 -7.74
CA VAL A 113 -9.74 0.94 -6.63
C VAL A 113 -11.15 0.72 -7.15
N GLU A 114 -11.64 1.57 -8.05
CA GLU A 114 -12.97 1.43 -8.65
C GLU A 114 -13.12 0.09 -9.38
N THR A 115 -12.07 -0.33 -10.10
CA THR A 115 -12.04 -1.63 -10.80
C THR A 115 -12.10 -2.80 -9.80
N ALA A 116 -11.33 -2.76 -8.72
CA ALA A 116 -11.32 -3.80 -7.69
C ALA A 116 -12.65 -3.83 -6.91
N ALA A 117 -13.20 -2.66 -6.60
CA ALA A 117 -14.48 -2.53 -5.88
C ALA A 117 -15.65 -3.13 -6.66
N ALA A 118 -15.60 -3.15 -7.99
CA ALA A 118 -16.61 -3.82 -8.83
C ALA A 118 -16.73 -5.33 -8.55
N THR A 119 -15.72 -5.95 -7.94
CA THR A 119 -15.70 -7.36 -7.53
C THR A 119 -15.73 -7.54 -6.01
N ASP A 120 -16.14 -6.54 -5.27
CA ASP A 120 -16.17 -6.53 -3.80
C ASP A 120 -14.79 -6.87 -3.18
N THR A 121 -13.71 -6.47 -3.87
CA THR A 121 -12.33 -6.70 -3.41
C THR A 121 -11.70 -5.40 -2.96
N ARG A 122 -11.07 -5.43 -1.78
CA ARG A 122 -10.32 -4.30 -1.27
C ARG A 122 -8.95 -4.24 -1.93
N LEU A 123 -8.60 -3.06 -2.46
CA LEU A 123 -7.29 -2.77 -3.04
C LEU A 123 -6.65 -1.65 -2.23
N GLN A 124 -5.41 -1.86 -1.82
CA GLN A 124 -4.62 -0.86 -1.10
C GLN A 124 -3.90 0.06 -2.08
N GLU A 125 -4.07 1.37 -1.89
CA GLU A 125 -3.42 2.39 -2.70
C GLU A 125 -2.05 2.75 -2.13
N LEU A 126 -1.03 2.74 -2.97
CA LEU A 126 0.33 3.13 -2.62
C LEU A 126 0.83 4.21 -3.58
N LEU A 127 1.20 5.37 -3.04
CA LEU A 127 1.83 6.46 -3.77
C LEU A 127 3.26 6.64 -3.25
N ARG A 128 4.24 6.54 -4.15
CA ARG A 128 5.66 6.74 -3.81
C ARG A 128 6.26 7.85 -4.66
N TYR A 129 7.17 8.60 -4.06
CA TYR A 129 7.98 9.60 -4.74
C TYR A 129 9.39 9.04 -4.87
N ASP A 130 9.83 8.76 -6.09
CA ASP A 130 11.16 8.22 -6.37
C ASP A 130 11.57 8.58 -7.81
N LEU A 131 12.87 8.76 -8.01
CA LEU A 131 13.47 8.98 -9.32
C LEU A 131 13.56 7.69 -10.15
N SER A 132 13.58 6.55 -9.46
CA SER A 132 13.67 5.21 -10.07
C SER A 132 12.42 4.40 -9.72
N PRO A 133 11.51 4.16 -10.66
CA PRO A 133 10.35 3.30 -10.43
C PRO A 133 10.73 1.88 -9.95
N ALA A 134 11.85 1.33 -10.41
CA ALA A 134 12.31 0.01 -9.96
C ALA A 134 12.67 0.02 -8.47
N ASN A 135 13.37 1.04 -7.99
CA ASN A 135 13.71 1.18 -6.56
C ASN A 135 12.45 1.33 -5.69
N ALA A 136 11.49 2.15 -6.14
CA ALA A 136 10.22 2.31 -5.44
C ALA A 136 9.46 0.97 -5.33
N ILE A 137 9.42 0.18 -6.41
CA ILE A 137 8.80 -1.16 -6.43
C ILE A 137 9.54 -2.08 -5.46
N SER A 138 10.88 -2.14 -5.53
CA SER A 138 11.70 -2.97 -4.63
C SER A 138 11.55 -2.58 -3.16
N GLY A 139 11.36 -1.29 -2.88
CA GLY A 139 11.06 -0.78 -1.54
C GLY A 139 9.73 -1.32 -1.02
N VAL A 140 8.66 -1.21 -1.82
CA VAL A 140 7.32 -1.68 -1.46
C VAL A 140 7.28 -3.21 -1.32
N ILE A 141 8.00 -3.95 -2.16
CA ILE A 141 8.11 -5.42 -2.04
C ILE A 141 8.59 -5.81 -0.65
N ARG A 142 9.63 -5.13 -0.16
CA ARG A 142 10.20 -5.42 1.16
C ARG A 142 9.32 -4.92 2.32
N GLU A 143 8.71 -3.74 2.17
CA GLU A 143 7.87 -3.14 3.21
C GLU A 143 6.56 -3.89 3.43
N CYS A 144 5.92 -4.32 2.34
CA CYS A 144 4.60 -4.96 2.38
C CYS A 144 4.66 -6.49 2.27
N GLY A 145 5.85 -7.10 2.21
CA GLY A 145 5.98 -8.56 2.10
C GLY A 145 5.40 -9.13 0.79
N ILE A 146 5.49 -8.38 -0.30
CA ILE A 146 4.91 -8.75 -1.60
C ILE A 146 5.50 -10.07 -2.11
N THR A 147 4.64 -10.99 -2.48
CA THR A 147 5.01 -12.29 -3.05
C THR A 147 5.01 -12.29 -4.57
N ASP A 148 4.12 -11.51 -5.17
CA ASP A 148 3.88 -11.49 -6.60
C ASP A 148 3.80 -10.06 -7.14
N VAL A 149 4.45 -9.77 -8.26
CA VAL A 149 4.40 -8.46 -8.91
C VAL A 149 3.85 -8.61 -10.33
N ILE A 150 2.87 -7.80 -10.69
CA ILE A 150 2.28 -7.79 -12.03
C ILE A 150 2.70 -6.52 -12.75
N LEU A 151 3.59 -6.64 -13.73
CA LEU A 151 4.09 -5.54 -14.53
C LEU A 151 3.37 -5.47 -15.88
N GLY A 152 2.81 -4.32 -16.20
CA GLY A 152 2.27 -4.03 -17.53
C GLY A 152 3.40 -3.74 -18.53
N LEU A 153 3.47 -4.50 -19.61
CA LEU A 153 4.40 -4.22 -20.68
C LEU A 153 3.90 -3.04 -21.53
N HIS A 154 4.75 -2.00 -21.63
CA HIS A 154 4.47 -0.80 -22.42
C HIS A 154 5.08 -0.92 -23.80
N GLU A 155 4.32 -0.64 -24.84
CA GLU A 155 4.87 -0.39 -26.17
C GLU A 155 5.54 0.98 -26.19
N ARG A 156 6.75 1.10 -25.67
CA ARG A 156 7.63 2.20 -26.05
C ARG A 156 8.46 1.76 -27.26
N LYS A 157 8.34 2.50 -28.34
CA LYS A 157 9.16 2.35 -29.55
C LYS A 157 10.63 2.76 -29.38
N ASP A 158 11.11 2.93 -28.15
CA ASP A 158 12.49 3.29 -27.88
C ASP A 158 13.36 2.04 -27.94
N ILE A 159 14.11 1.95 -29.03
CA ILE A 159 15.03 0.85 -29.40
C ILE A 159 16.18 0.65 -28.36
N SER A 160 16.34 1.57 -27.42
CA SER A 160 17.43 1.55 -26.43
C SER A 160 17.10 0.88 -25.08
N SER A 161 15.85 0.57 -24.80
CA SER A 161 15.46 -0.20 -23.63
C SER A 161 15.30 -1.65 -24.04
N GLY A 162 15.91 -2.58 -23.30
CA GLY A 162 15.81 -4.02 -23.55
C GLY A 162 14.36 -4.49 -23.69
N PHE A 163 14.14 -5.71 -24.16
CA PHE A 163 12.83 -6.29 -24.48
C PHE A 163 11.78 -6.13 -23.36
N LEU A 164 12.20 -6.21 -22.11
CA LEU A 164 11.34 -6.08 -20.92
C LEU A 164 11.24 -4.64 -20.39
N GLY A 165 12.15 -3.76 -20.79
CA GLY A 165 12.27 -2.42 -20.26
C GLY A 165 12.97 -2.35 -18.89
N ARG A 166 13.61 -1.20 -18.61
CA ARG A 166 14.46 -1.01 -17.40
C ARG A 166 13.75 -1.26 -16.07
N VAL A 167 12.45 -0.99 -16.00
CA VAL A 167 11.69 -1.19 -14.75
C VAL A 167 11.53 -2.67 -14.46
N ALA A 168 11.15 -3.47 -15.47
CA ALA A 168 10.99 -4.91 -15.32
C ALA A 168 12.33 -5.60 -15.05
N GLU A 169 13.38 -5.23 -15.80
CA GLU A 169 14.72 -5.76 -15.60
C GLU A 169 15.25 -5.45 -14.20
N GLY A 170 15.11 -4.21 -13.72
CA GLY A 170 15.50 -3.81 -12.36
C GLY A 170 14.69 -4.54 -11.28
N THR A 171 13.39 -4.68 -11.45
CA THR A 171 12.56 -5.39 -10.49
C THR A 171 12.91 -6.88 -10.40
N ILE A 172 13.20 -7.53 -11.52
CA ILE A 172 13.59 -8.95 -11.55
C ILE A 172 14.97 -9.14 -10.93
N ALA A 173 15.93 -8.25 -11.22
CA ALA A 173 17.30 -8.37 -10.72
C ALA A 173 17.42 -8.21 -9.20
N ASP A 174 16.60 -7.34 -8.61
CA ASP A 174 16.73 -6.92 -7.22
C ASP A 174 15.87 -7.72 -6.22
N ASN A 175 14.98 -8.58 -6.71
CA ASN A 175 13.98 -9.24 -5.85
C ASN A 175 13.86 -10.73 -6.16
N SER A 176 13.58 -11.51 -5.11
CA SER A 176 13.26 -12.95 -5.20
C SER A 176 11.75 -13.23 -5.30
N THR A 177 10.97 -12.23 -5.68
CA THR A 177 9.52 -12.29 -5.87
C THR A 177 9.13 -12.86 -7.23
N ASN A 178 7.96 -13.46 -7.34
CA ASN A 178 7.42 -13.85 -8.65
C ASN A 178 7.07 -12.60 -9.45
N VAL A 179 7.52 -12.52 -10.69
CA VAL A 179 7.23 -11.37 -11.56
C VAL A 179 6.45 -11.84 -12.79
N PHE A 180 5.21 -11.36 -12.88
CA PHE A 180 4.35 -11.55 -14.03
C PHE A 180 4.46 -10.35 -14.95
N ILE A 181 4.81 -10.57 -16.20
CA ILE A 181 4.87 -9.53 -17.22
C ILE A 181 3.67 -9.72 -18.15
N TYR A 182 2.76 -8.75 -18.13
CA TYR A 182 1.52 -8.83 -18.87
C TYR A 182 1.41 -7.73 -19.92
N LYS A 183 1.16 -8.14 -21.17
CA LYS A 183 0.84 -7.25 -22.27
C LYS A 183 -0.65 -7.40 -22.61
N PRO A 184 -1.51 -6.48 -22.19
CA PRO A 184 -2.92 -6.54 -22.54
C PRO A 184 -3.07 -6.27 -24.05
N ALA A 185 -3.51 -7.29 -24.78
CA ALA A 185 -3.83 -7.20 -26.20
C ALA A 185 -5.34 -7.21 -26.44
N GLN A 186 -6.08 -7.85 -25.53
CA GLN A 186 -7.55 -7.94 -25.52
C GLN A 186 -8.02 -8.14 -24.08
N PRO A 187 -9.30 -7.84 -23.77
CA PRO A 187 -9.85 -8.07 -22.43
C PRO A 187 -9.70 -9.53 -22.00
N LEU A 188 -9.27 -9.76 -20.75
CA LEU A 188 -9.05 -11.12 -20.20
C LEU A 188 -10.28 -12.00 -20.35
N SER A 189 -11.49 -11.45 -20.19
CA SER A 189 -12.77 -12.15 -20.34
C SER A 189 -13.02 -12.72 -21.75
N THR A 190 -12.31 -12.22 -22.77
CA THR A 190 -12.44 -12.68 -24.17
C THR A 190 -11.45 -13.78 -24.54
N VAL A 191 -10.48 -14.08 -23.66
CA VAL A 191 -9.46 -15.11 -23.91
C VAL A 191 -10.08 -16.49 -23.76
N LYS A 192 -10.14 -17.25 -24.87
CA LYS A 192 -10.73 -18.60 -24.92
C LYS A 192 -9.69 -19.72 -24.88
N ARG A 193 -8.44 -19.43 -25.18
CA ARG A 193 -7.36 -20.42 -25.26
C ARG A 193 -6.10 -19.88 -24.62
N HIS A 194 -5.44 -20.70 -23.84
CA HIS A 194 -4.15 -20.42 -23.24
C HIS A 194 -3.13 -21.42 -23.76
N LEU A 195 -1.99 -20.92 -24.20
CA LEU A 195 -0.83 -21.72 -24.56
C LEU A 195 0.27 -21.44 -23.55
N VAL A 196 0.71 -22.47 -22.86
CA VAL A 196 1.85 -22.39 -21.94
C VAL A 196 3.07 -22.95 -22.61
N VAL A 197 4.13 -22.15 -22.70
CA VAL A 197 5.43 -22.56 -23.25
C VAL A 197 6.43 -22.58 -22.10
N LEU A 198 6.95 -23.75 -21.79
CA LEU A 198 7.97 -23.92 -20.75
C LEU A 198 9.34 -24.15 -21.42
N PRO A 199 10.39 -23.45 -20.99
CA PRO A 199 11.74 -23.75 -21.46
C PRO A 199 12.19 -25.10 -20.92
N PRO A 200 13.07 -25.84 -21.63
CA PRO A 200 13.49 -27.20 -21.26
C PRO A 200 14.28 -27.32 -19.96
N GLN A 201 14.55 -26.22 -19.27
CA GLN A 201 15.29 -26.15 -18.00
C GLN A 201 14.50 -25.44 -16.88
N ALA A 202 13.18 -25.32 -17.00
CA ALA A 202 12.34 -24.62 -16.01
C ALA A 202 12.19 -25.37 -14.68
N GLU A 203 12.67 -26.60 -14.57
CA GLU A 203 12.56 -27.45 -13.37
C GLU A 203 13.78 -27.40 -12.45
N LYS A 204 14.62 -26.35 -12.54
CA LYS A 204 15.79 -26.23 -11.67
C LYS A 204 15.62 -25.17 -10.61
#